data_b9e7f7ca317260e27a44c37cd38ad0a7
#
_entry.id   b9e7f7ca317260e27a44c37cd38ad0a7
#
_cell.length_a   1.000
_cell.length_b   1.000
_cell.length_c   1.000
_cell.angle_alpha   90.00
_cell.angle_beta   90.00
_cell.angle_gamma   90.00
#
_symmetry.space_group_name_H-M   'P 1'
#
loop_
_entity.id
_entity.type
_entity.pdbx_description
1 polymer ?
#
loop_
_entity_poly.entity_id
_entity_poly.type
_entity_poly.pdbx_seq_one_letter_code
_entity_poly.pdbx_strand_id
1 'polypeptide(L)'
;MKNAETPVFKLVLFGPESSLGNALMAELLSRQHEVTTVVDDLNRHTARPGLHFKIGGLDDADQAEQSAAGGSAVIALLSALAPGDLPGQARLSEALVAGLERTTIRRLLLVGDFAVLDEPAKYSEAERECVDQVVDGLQRSALHWTLINTPQALPDEGWARVAAGMADMLELDLHRGEHLNFVV
;
A
#
# COMPACT_ATOMS: atom_id res chain seq x y z
N MET A 1 18.63 23.68 20.18
CA MET A 1 18.37 22.93 18.95
C MET A 1 16.99 22.33 19.09
N LYS A 2 16.01 22.75 18.28
CA LYS A 2 14.74 22.03 18.19
C LYS A 2 15.03 20.72 17.46
N ASN A 3 14.86 19.59 18.15
CA ASN A 3 14.79 18.29 17.47
C ASN A 3 13.65 18.40 16.46
N ALA A 4 13.94 18.17 15.19
CA ALA A 4 12.90 17.98 14.19
C ALA A 4 12.15 16.71 14.60
N GLU A 5 10.99 16.86 15.21
CA GLU A 5 10.14 15.71 15.52
C GLU A 5 9.69 15.12 14.18
N THR A 6 9.97 13.85 13.99
CA THR A 6 9.44 13.11 12.83
C THR A 6 7.93 13.21 12.86
N PRO A 7 7.27 13.64 11.77
CA PRO A 7 5.82 13.79 11.79
C PRO A 7 5.16 12.43 12.03
N VAL A 8 4.21 12.38 12.96
CA VAL A 8 3.39 11.19 13.21
C VAL A 8 2.34 11.09 12.10
N PHE A 9 2.39 10.01 11.33
CA PHE A 9 1.39 9.71 10.31
C PHE A 9 0.25 8.87 10.87
N LYS A 10 -0.95 9.10 10.35
CA LYS A 10 -2.10 8.20 10.50
C LYS A 10 -2.21 7.37 9.23
N LEU A 11 -1.67 6.18 9.28
CA LEU A 11 -1.56 5.32 8.11
C LEU A 11 -2.76 4.37 8.03
N VAL A 12 -3.30 4.22 6.82
CA VAL A 12 -4.30 3.19 6.52
C VAL A 12 -3.62 2.10 5.72
N LEU A 13 -3.68 0.87 6.23
CA LEU A 13 -3.08 -0.31 5.63
C LEU A 13 -4.16 -1.27 5.14
N PHE A 14 -4.17 -1.55 3.84
CA PHE A 14 -4.97 -2.61 3.22
C PHE A 14 -4.11 -3.84 2.96
N GLY A 15 -4.64 -5.04 3.21
CA GLY A 15 -3.95 -6.31 3.04
C GLY A 15 -2.97 -6.64 4.17
N PRO A 16 -3.33 -6.42 5.47
CA PRO A 16 -2.42 -6.65 6.59
C PRO A 16 -2.05 -8.12 6.81
N GLU A 17 -2.86 -9.06 6.30
CA GLU A 17 -2.69 -10.50 6.49
C GLU A 17 -1.63 -11.09 5.54
N SER A 18 -0.41 -10.58 5.61
CA SER A 18 0.74 -11.05 4.84
C SER A 18 2.03 -10.85 5.63
N SER A 19 3.12 -11.49 5.23
CA SER A 19 4.43 -11.29 5.87
C SER A 19 4.86 -9.82 5.80
N LEU A 20 4.68 -9.18 4.65
CA LEU A 20 4.97 -7.75 4.51
C LEU A 20 4.02 -6.89 5.36
N GLY A 21 2.72 -7.22 5.41
CA GLY A 21 1.75 -6.51 6.23
C GLY A 21 2.12 -6.55 7.72
N ASN A 22 2.51 -7.73 8.21
CA ASN A 22 2.98 -7.89 9.58
C ASN A 22 4.26 -7.09 9.86
N ALA A 23 5.23 -7.11 8.93
CA ALA A 23 6.47 -6.35 9.06
C ALA A 23 6.20 -4.83 9.04
N LEU A 24 5.31 -4.36 8.18
CA LEU A 24 4.90 -2.94 8.12
C LEU A 24 4.23 -2.49 9.41
N MET A 25 3.28 -3.26 9.95
CA MET A 25 2.65 -2.93 11.23
C MET A 25 3.69 -2.80 12.35
N ALA A 26 4.64 -3.75 12.42
CA ALA A 26 5.69 -3.73 13.43
C ALA A 26 6.61 -2.50 13.28
N GLU A 27 7.06 -2.21 12.06
CA GLU A 27 7.97 -1.09 11.76
C GLU A 27 7.30 0.26 12.02
N LEU A 28 6.08 0.47 11.51
CA LEU A 28 5.37 1.73 11.65
C LEU A 28 5.01 2.04 13.10
N LEU A 29 4.62 1.03 13.88
CA LEU A 29 4.37 1.19 15.31
C LEU A 29 5.67 1.48 16.08
N SER A 30 6.80 0.85 15.70
CA SER A 30 8.11 1.12 16.33
C SER A 30 8.56 2.57 16.12
N ARG A 31 8.15 3.17 15.00
CA ARG A 31 8.38 4.59 14.68
C ARG A 31 7.31 5.53 15.28
N GLN A 32 6.41 5.01 16.09
CA GLN A 32 5.35 5.77 16.76
C GLN A 32 4.28 6.37 15.82
N HIS A 33 4.10 5.77 14.63
CA HIS A 33 2.96 6.09 13.77
C HIS A 33 1.68 5.42 14.27
N GLU A 34 0.55 6.01 13.95
CA GLU A 34 -0.76 5.39 14.13
C GLU A 34 -1.12 4.59 12.88
N VAL A 35 -1.49 3.33 13.05
CA VAL A 35 -1.84 2.43 11.94
C VAL A 35 -3.29 1.97 12.11
N THR A 36 -4.12 2.21 11.10
CA THR A 36 -5.44 1.60 10.97
C THR A 36 -5.37 0.55 9.87
N THR A 37 -5.56 -0.71 10.23
CA THR A 37 -5.62 -1.81 9.26
C THR A 37 -7.07 -2.07 8.86
N VAL A 38 -7.29 -2.20 7.55
CA VAL A 38 -8.61 -2.53 7.00
C VAL A 38 -8.69 -4.05 6.83
N VAL A 39 -9.69 -4.64 7.46
CA VAL A 39 -9.91 -6.09 7.55
C VAL A 39 -11.37 -6.45 7.26
N ASP A 40 -11.64 -7.70 6.96
CA ASP A 40 -12.99 -8.24 6.76
C ASP A 40 -13.64 -8.73 8.06
N ASP A 41 -12.84 -9.15 9.08
CA ASP A 41 -13.30 -9.68 10.35
C ASP A 41 -12.48 -9.14 11.52
N LEU A 42 -13.09 -8.37 12.41
CA LEU A 42 -12.44 -7.83 13.61
C LEU A 42 -12.10 -8.89 14.65
N ASN A 43 -12.81 -10.03 14.66
CA ASN A 43 -12.62 -11.05 15.70
C ASN A 43 -11.27 -11.77 15.61
N ARG A 44 -10.60 -11.66 14.47
CA ARG A 44 -9.27 -12.26 14.24
C ARG A 44 -8.11 -11.40 14.71
N HIS A 45 -8.40 -10.19 15.17
CA HIS A 45 -7.38 -9.18 15.44
C HIS A 45 -7.49 -8.63 16.83
N THR A 46 -6.33 -8.35 17.43
CA THR A 46 -6.24 -7.74 18.75
C THR A 46 -5.63 -6.34 18.63
N ALA A 47 -6.39 -5.32 19.01
CA ALA A 47 -5.90 -3.96 19.05
C ALA A 47 -4.72 -3.82 20.03
N ARG A 48 -3.76 -2.98 19.65
CA ARG A 48 -2.59 -2.61 20.46
C ARG A 48 -2.44 -1.10 20.43
N PRO A 49 -1.68 -0.50 21.36
CA PRO A 49 -1.41 0.94 21.30
C PRO A 49 -0.90 1.36 19.93
N GLY A 50 -1.55 2.34 19.31
CA GLY A 50 -1.23 2.82 17.96
C GLY A 50 -1.75 1.95 16.81
N LEU A 51 -2.28 0.75 17.06
CA LEU A 51 -2.82 -0.17 16.05
C LEU A 51 -4.32 -0.33 16.21
N HIS A 52 -5.06 0.08 15.20
CA HIS A 52 -6.51 0.02 15.11
C HIS A 52 -6.95 -0.89 13.96
N PHE A 53 -8.12 -1.48 14.10
CA PHE A 53 -8.74 -2.31 13.07
C PHE A 53 -10.07 -1.73 12.66
N LYS A 54 -10.36 -1.77 11.37
CA LYS A 54 -11.59 -1.24 10.78
C LYS A 54 -12.12 -2.23 9.74
N ILE A 55 -13.41 -2.53 9.79
CA ILE A 55 -14.06 -3.29 8.72
C ILE A 55 -14.16 -2.41 7.47
N GLY A 56 -13.78 -2.95 6.33
CA GLY A 56 -13.84 -2.27 5.05
C GLY A 56 -13.17 -3.07 3.95
N GLY A 57 -12.94 -2.43 2.83
CA GLY A 57 -12.32 -3.06 1.66
C GLY A 57 -12.14 -2.08 0.51
N LEU A 58 -11.97 -2.66 -0.70
CA LEU A 58 -11.73 -1.96 -1.96
C LEU A 58 -12.63 -2.47 -3.08
N ASP A 59 -13.87 -2.88 -2.76
CA ASP A 59 -14.80 -3.41 -3.77
C ASP A 59 -15.26 -2.32 -4.74
N ASP A 60 -15.40 -1.10 -4.24
CA ASP A 60 -15.74 0.08 -5.02
C ASP A 60 -15.14 1.37 -4.39
N ALA A 61 -15.32 2.49 -5.08
CA ALA A 61 -14.79 3.79 -4.65
C ALA A 61 -15.40 4.28 -3.33
N ASP A 62 -16.68 4.00 -3.06
CA ASP A 62 -17.36 4.42 -1.84
C ASP A 62 -16.79 3.67 -0.62
N GLN A 63 -16.57 2.38 -0.77
CA GLN A 63 -15.95 1.55 0.26
C GLN A 63 -14.49 1.94 0.51
N ALA A 64 -13.73 2.22 -0.57
CA ALA A 64 -12.35 2.69 -0.48
C ALA A 64 -12.25 4.04 0.26
N GLU A 65 -13.12 5.01 -0.08
CA GLU A 65 -13.20 6.31 0.59
C GLU A 65 -13.50 6.15 2.08
N GLN A 66 -14.52 5.36 2.42
CA GLN A 66 -14.91 5.11 3.82
C GLN A 66 -13.80 4.38 4.60
N SER A 67 -13.16 3.40 3.98
CA SER A 67 -12.08 2.63 4.60
C SER A 67 -10.85 3.49 4.88
N ALA A 68 -10.51 4.42 3.98
CA ALA A 68 -9.37 5.32 4.13
C ALA A 68 -9.65 6.54 5.03
N ALA A 69 -10.91 6.79 5.40
CA ALA A 69 -11.30 7.97 6.17
C ALA A 69 -10.50 8.13 7.46
N GLY A 70 -9.97 9.33 7.69
CA GLY A 70 -9.16 9.69 8.87
C GLY A 70 -7.67 9.42 8.71
N GLY A 71 -7.24 8.81 7.60
CA GLY A 71 -5.83 8.62 7.28
C GLY A 71 -5.15 9.88 6.74
N SER A 72 -3.83 9.93 6.84
CA SER A 72 -2.96 10.92 6.18
C SER A 72 -2.20 10.33 5.00
N ALA A 73 -1.98 9.02 4.99
CA ALA A 73 -1.40 8.26 3.90
C ALA A 73 -1.97 6.84 3.85
N VAL A 74 -1.86 6.19 2.70
CA VAL A 74 -2.37 4.84 2.46
C VAL A 74 -1.26 3.94 1.96
N ILE A 75 -1.21 2.72 2.48
CA ILE A 75 -0.45 1.60 1.95
C ILE A 75 -1.46 0.51 1.54
N ALA A 76 -1.41 0.08 0.30
CA ALA A 76 -2.26 -1.01 -0.17
C ALA A 76 -1.41 -2.16 -0.74
N LEU A 77 -1.53 -3.32 -0.11
CA LEU A 77 -0.84 -4.54 -0.51
C LEU A 77 -1.74 -5.36 -1.43
N LEU A 78 -1.82 -4.97 -2.71
CA LEU A 78 -2.70 -5.61 -3.69
C LEU A 78 -2.36 -7.08 -3.92
N SER A 79 -1.07 -7.42 -3.88
CA SER A 79 -0.61 -8.80 -3.99
C SER A 79 -1.05 -9.68 -2.81
N ALA A 80 -1.32 -9.09 -1.64
CA ALA A 80 -1.91 -9.79 -0.50
C ALA A 80 -3.44 -9.92 -0.60
N LEU A 81 -4.11 -8.90 -1.16
CA LEU A 81 -5.56 -8.87 -1.32
C LEU A 81 -6.06 -9.74 -2.49
N ALA A 82 -5.30 -9.78 -3.58
CA ALA A 82 -5.60 -10.57 -4.78
C ALA A 82 -4.32 -11.27 -5.28
N PRO A 83 -3.84 -12.31 -4.55
CA PRO A 83 -2.58 -12.97 -4.86
C PRO A 83 -2.63 -13.69 -6.20
N GLY A 84 -1.71 -13.34 -7.11
CA GLY A 84 -1.61 -13.91 -8.45
C GLY A 84 -2.78 -13.55 -9.38
N ASP A 85 -3.67 -12.65 -8.98
CA ASP A 85 -4.79 -12.16 -9.78
C ASP A 85 -4.55 -10.71 -10.21
N LEU A 86 -3.78 -10.54 -11.27
CA LEU A 86 -3.42 -9.22 -11.79
C LEU A 86 -4.65 -8.38 -12.22
N PRO A 87 -5.68 -8.95 -12.91
CA PRO A 87 -6.94 -8.24 -13.15
C PRO A 87 -7.66 -7.82 -11.86
N GLY A 88 -7.62 -8.66 -10.83
CA GLY A 88 -8.14 -8.33 -9.50
C GLY A 88 -7.40 -7.16 -8.87
N GLN A 89 -6.08 -7.18 -8.90
CA GLN A 89 -5.24 -6.08 -8.40
C GLN A 89 -5.52 -4.77 -9.15
N ALA A 90 -5.73 -4.82 -10.46
CA ALA A 90 -6.09 -3.65 -11.26
C ALA A 90 -7.43 -3.05 -10.82
N ARG A 91 -8.47 -3.87 -10.62
CA ARG A 91 -9.78 -3.42 -10.13
C ARG A 91 -9.70 -2.79 -8.73
N LEU A 92 -8.96 -3.41 -7.81
CA LEU A 92 -8.75 -2.87 -6.46
C LEU A 92 -8.02 -1.53 -6.50
N SER A 93 -7.02 -1.39 -7.37
CA SER A 93 -6.30 -0.13 -7.59
C SER A 93 -7.22 0.96 -8.11
N GLU A 94 -8.07 0.66 -9.10
CA GLU A 94 -9.03 1.60 -9.66
C GLU A 94 -10.01 2.12 -8.59
N ALA A 95 -10.61 1.22 -7.81
CA ALA A 95 -11.50 1.57 -6.72
C ALA A 95 -10.79 2.43 -5.65
N LEU A 96 -9.56 2.05 -5.28
CA LEU A 96 -8.77 2.79 -4.31
C LEU A 96 -8.45 4.22 -4.80
N VAL A 97 -7.95 4.37 -6.02
CA VAL A 97 -7.63 5.69 -6.59
C VAL A 97 -8.88 6.56 -6.64
N ALA A 98 -9.99 6.04 -7.17
CA ALA A 98 -11.25 6.78 -7.24
C ALA A 98 -11.78 7.19 -5.86
N GLY A 99 -11.66 6.32 -4.86
CA GLY A 99 -12.05 6.62 -3.48
C GLY A 99 -11.15 7.68 -2.83
N LEU A 100 -9.82 7.57 -3.01
CA LEU A 100 -8.87 8.52 -2.44
C LEU A 100 -8.97 9.92 -3.05
N GLU A 101 -9.32 10.03 -4.32
CA GLU A 101 -9.54 11.35 -4.96
C GLU A 101 -10.67 12.15 -4.33
N ARG A 102 -11.60 11.50 -3.62
CA ARG A 102 -12.68 12.12 -2.87
C ARG A 102 -12.27 12.54 -1.46
N THR A 103 -11.03 12.25 -1.05
CA THR A 103 -10.47 12.55 0.27
C THR A 103 -9.39 13.64 0.19
N THR A 104 -8.85 14.01 1.35
CA THR A 104 -7.66 14.88 1.44
C THR A 104 -6.35 14.11 1.39
N ILE A 105 -6.40 12.79 1.38
CA ILE A 105 -5.21 11.93 1.32
C ILE A 105 -4.55 12.08 -0.05
N ARG A 106 -3.24 12.27 -0.05
CA ARG A 106 -2.47 12.38 -1.30
C ARG A 106 -1.37 11.35 -1.43
N ARG A 107 -0.83 10.83 -0.33
CA ARG A 107 0.28 9.88 -0.34
C ARG A 107 -0.24 8.44 -0.39
N LEU A 108 0.18 7.71 -1.44
CA LEU A 108 -0.19 6.31 -1.67
C LEU A 108 1.06 5.47 -1.97
N LEU A 109 1.28 4.40 -1.21
CA LEU A 109 2.18 3.31 -1.58
C LEU A 109 1.33 2.12 -2.05
N LEU A 110 1.53 1.67 -3.27
CA LEU A 110 0.78 0.59 -3.89
C LEU A 110 1.72 -0.57 -4.19
N VAL A 111 1.53 -1.70 -3.51
CA VAL A 111 2.35 -2.91 -3.66
C VAL A 111 1.57 -3.95 -4.43
N GLY A 112 2.16 -4.49 -5.49
CA GLY A 112 1.51 -5.50 -6.32
C GLY A 112 2.49 -6.26 -7.23
N ASP A 113 1.93 -7.05 -8.14
CA ASP A 113 2.68 -7.88 -9.08
C ASP A 113 3.04 -7.07 -10.35
N PHE A 114 3.87 -6.03 -10.17
CA PHE A 114 4.20 -5.04 -11.21
C PHE A 114 5.50 -5.33 -11.97
N ALA A 115 6.06 -6.53 -11.86
CA ALA A 115 7.28 -6.93 -12.59
C ALA A 115 7.14 -6.86 -14.13
N VAL A 116 5.90 -6.82 -14.62
CA VAL A 116 5.56 -6.51 -16.03
C VAL A 116 6.23 -5.23 -16.51
N LEU A 117 6.35 -4.22 -15.65
CA LEU A 117 6.94 -2.92 -16.03
C LEU A 117 8.44 -3.01 -16.33
N ASP A 118 9.14 -3.96 -15.70
CA ASP A 118 10.57 -4.16 -15.89
C ASP A 118 10.89 -5.11 -17.04
N GLU A 119 10.06 -6.15 -17.19
CA GLU A 119 10.30 -7.23 -18.14
C GLU A 119 9.04 -7.53 -18.99
N PRO A 120 8.49 -6.56 -19.72
CA PRO A 120 7.21 -6.70 -20.42
C PRO A 120 7.17 -7.85 -21.43
N ALA A 121 8.32 -8.25 -21.98
CA ALA A 121 8.41 -9.35 -22.92
C ALA A 121 8.12 -10.73 -22.32
N LYS A 122 8.17 -10.87 -20.98
CA LYS A 122 7.87 -12.12 -20.28
C LYS A 122 6.37 -12.33 -20.00
N TYR A 123 5.54 -11.34 -20.29
CA TYR A 123 4.14 -11.30 -19.93
C TYR A 123 3.24 -11.23 -21.17
N SER A 124 2.03 -11.76 -21.04
CA SER A 124 1.01 -11.68 -22.08
C SER A 124 0.54 -10.23 -22.31
N GLU A 125 -0.11 -10.00 -23.44
CA GLU A 125 -0.71 -8.70 -23.74
C GLU A 125 -1.73 -8.28 -22.68
N ALA A 126 -2.59 -9.23 -22.26
CA ALA A 126 -3.60 -8.99 -21.22
C ALA A 126 -2.99 -8.59 -19.87
N GLU A 127 -1.87 -9.21 -19.47
CA GLU A 127 -1.17 -8.83 -18.23
C GLU A 127 -0.56 -7.43 -18.34
N ARG A 128 0.02 -7.10 -19.49
CA ARG A 128 0.53 -5.74 -19.74
C ARG A 128 -0.58 -4.70 -19.69
N GLU A 129 -1.71 -4.97 -20.34
CA GLU A 129 -2.87 -4.07 -20.32
C GLU A 129 -3.40 -3.83 -18.90
N CYS A 130 -3.44 -4.87 -18.06
CA CYS A 130 -3.83 -4.71 -16.64
C CYS A 130 -2.91 -3.74 -15.89
N VAL A 131 -1.59 -3.88 -16.07
CA VAL A 131 -0.62 -3.00 -15.39
C VAL A 131 -0.65 -1.59 -15.97
N ASP A 132 -0.80 -1.46 -17.29
CA ASP A 132 -0.95 -0.16 -17.97
C ASP A 132 -2.18 0.60 -17.45
N GLN A 133 -3.32 -0.09 -17.22
CA GLN A 133 -4.51 0.51 -16.60
C GLN A 133 -4.22 1.06 -15.20
N VAL A 134 -3.47 0.33 -14.37
CA VAL A 134 -3.08 0.79 -13.04
C VAL A 134 -2.22 2.05 -13.14
N VAL A 135 -1.18 2.02 -13.97
CA VAL A 135 -0.25 3.15 -14.18
C VAL A 135 -1.00 4.38 -14.72
N ASP A 136 -1.83 4.20 -15.73
CA ASP A 136 -2.64 5.26 -16.32
C ASP A 136 -3.60 5.90 -15.32
N GLY A 137 -4.25 5.09 -14.48
CA GLY A 137 -5.12 5.57 -13.41
C GLY A 137 -4.36 6.44 -12.41
N LEU A 138 -3.21 5.96 -11.97
CA LEU A 138 -2.33 6.70 -11.05
C LEU A 138 -1.79 8.00 -11.66
N GLN A 139 -1.33 7.97 -12.91
CA GLN A 139 -0.80 9.15 -13.60
C GLN A 139 -1.85 10.24 -13.81
N ARG A 140 -3.13 9.87 -14.00
CA ARG A 140 -4.23 10.83 -14.12
C ARG A 140 -4.73 11.36 -12.80
N SER A 141 -4.40 10.72 -11.69
CA SER A 141 -4.83 11.10 -10.35
C SER A 141 -4.00 12.27 -9.79
N ALA A 142 -4.53 12.92 -8.76
CA ALA A 142 -3.81 13.92 -7.98
C ALA A 142 -2.98 13.30 -6.83
N LEU A 143 -2.80 11.98 -6.81
CA LEU A 143 -2.08 11.28 -5.76
C LEU A 143 -0.57 11.36 -5.94
N HIS A 144 0.15 11.43 -4.84
CA HIS A 144 1.58 11.24 -4.76
C HIS A 144 1.85 9.73 -4.56
N TRP A 145 1.75 8.99 -5.63
CA TRP A 145 1.83 7.54 -5.61
C TRP A 145 3.27 7.04 -5.76
N THR A 146 3.52 5.86 -5.24
CA THR A 146 4.67 5.03 -5.55
C THR A 146 4.19 3.60 -5.81
N LEU A 147 4.52 3.05 -6.98
CA LEU A 147 4.32 1.64 -7.28
C LEU A 147 5.50 0.83 -6.77
N ILE A 148 5.23 -0.26 -6.08
CA ILE A 148 6.25 -1.09 -5.46
C ILE A 148 6.03 -2.53 -5.88
N ASN A 149 7.07 -3.12 -6.48
CA ASN A 149 7.16 -4.54 -6.72
C ASN A 149 8.09 -5.17 -5.68
N THR A 150 7.61 -6.19 -4.97
CA THR A 150 8.38 -6.90 -3.95
C THR A 150 8.65 -8.33 -4.39
N PRO A 151 9.75 -8.96 -3.94
CA PRO A 151 9.95 -10.39 -4.13
C PRO A 151 8.76 -11.19 -3.57
N GLN A 152 8.45 -12.33 -4.19
CA GLN A 152 7.33 -13.18 -3.76
C GLN A 152 7.58 -13.86 -2.42
N ALA A 153 8.83 -14.12 -2.08
CA ALA A 153 9.21 -14.73 -0.80
C ALA A 153 10.54 -14.16 -0.31
N LEU A 154 10.54 -13.80 0.96
CA LEU A 154 11.72 -13.34 1.70
C LEU A 154 11.72 -13.97 3.08
N PRO A 155 12.91 -14.15 3.72
CA PRO A 155 12.97 -14.42 5.15
C PRO A 155 12.46 -13.20 5.94
N ASP A 156 12.09 -13.40 7.19
CA ASP A 156 11.50 -12.33 8.05
C ASP A 156 12.36 -11.07 8.11
N GLU A 157 13.68 -11.22 8.16
CA GLU A 157 14.63 -10.10 8.13
C GLU A 157 14.57 -9.31 6.81
N GLY A 158 14.30 -9.99 5.69
CA GLY A 158 14.10 -9.37 4.39
C GLY A 158 12.83 -8.53 4.37
N TRP A 159 11.73 -9.06 4.90
CA TRP A 159 10.48 -8.30 5.03
C TRP A 159 10.62 -7.10 5.94
N ALA A 160 11.36 -7.21 7.04
CA ALA A 160 11.65 -6.09 7.93
C ALA A 160 12.41 -4.96 7.20
N ARG A 161 13.37 -5.28 6.33
CA ARG A 161 14.10 -4.29 5.52
C ARG A 161 13.20 -3.60 4.50
N VAL A 162 12.33 -4.36 3.83
CA VAL A 162 11.34 -3.79 2.90
C VAL A 162 10.41 -2.84 3.65
N ALA A 163 9.89 -3.25 4.80
CA ALA A 163 9.02 -2.42 5.63
C ALA A 163 9.71 -1.13 6.09
N ALA A 164 10.98 -1.20 6.51
CA ALA A 164 11.77 -0.03 6.89
C ALA A 164 11.95 0.93 5.71
N GLY A 165 12.29 0.42 4.52
CA GLY A 165 12.41 1.23 3.31
C GLY A 165 11.09 1.90 2.91
N MET A 166 9.96 1.21 3.05
CA MET A 166 8.64 1.80 2.80
C MET A 166 8.28 2.88 3.83
N ALA A 167 8.64 2.69 5.10
CA ALA A 167 8.46 3.71 6.13
C ALA A 167 9.31 4.97 5.84
N ASP A 168 10.56 4.79 5.40
CA ASP A 168 11.42 5.91 4.95
C ASP A 168 10.80 6.68 3.78
N MET A 169 10.20 5.98 2.80
CA MET A 169 9.51 6.62 1.68
C MET A 169 8.35 7.51 2.13
N LEU A 170 7.64 7.10 3.18
CA LEU A 170 6.54 7.89 3.75
C LEU A 170 7.06 9.10 4.53
N GLU A 171 8.01 8.89 5.43
CA GLU A 171 8.55 9.94 6.31
C GLU A 171 9.30 11.01 5.55
N LEU A 172 10.07 10.62 4.52
CA LEU A 172 10.89 11.51 3.72
C LEU A 172 10.21 11.92 2.41
N ASP A 173 8.98 11.40 2.17
CA ASP A 173 8.18 11.68 0.98
C ASP A 173 8.91 11.45 -0.35
N LEU A 174 9.59 10.29 -0.43
CA LEU A 174 10.42 9.90 -1.55
C LEU A 174 9.62 9.18 -2.65
N HIS A 175 10.18 9.15 -3.87
CA HIS A 175 9.72 8.34 -5.00
C HIS A 175 8.27 8.60 -5.45
N ARG A 176 7.85 9.85 -5.45
CA ARG A 176 6.53 10.26 -5.97
C ARG A 176 6.46 10.07 -7.49
N GLY A 177 5.43 9.37 -7.96
CA GLY A 177 5.23 9.12 -9.37
C GLY A 177 6.23 8.12 -9.96
N GLU A 178 6.83 7.27 -9.13
CA GLU A 178 7.86 6.32 -9.52
C GLU A 178 7.41 4.88 -9.29
N HIS A 179 7.97 3.97 -10.09
CA HIS A 179 7.92 2.53 -9.89
C HIS A 179 9.25 2.04 -9.32
N LEU A 180 9.19 1.20 -8.31
CA LEU A 180 10.35 0.67 -7.60
C LEU A 180 10.30 -0.84 -7.45
N ASN A 181 11.48 -1.46 -7.56
CA ASN A 181 11.71 -2.84 -7.17
C ASN A 181 12.53 -2.89 -5.89
N PHE A 182 12.02 -3.58 -4.87
CA PHE A 182 12.87 -3.96 -3.75
C PHE A 182 13.72 -5.18 -4.13
N VAL A 183 14.99 -4.94 -4.33
CA VAL A 183 16.01 -5.99 -4.46
C VAL A 183 16.65 -6.15 -3.10
N VAL A 184 16.53 -7.34 -2.51
CA VAL A 184 17.10 -7.67 -1.18
C VAL A 184 18.30 -8.60 -1.34
#